data_886dd54c8542e3124df3cd01922812bb
#
_entry.id   886dd54c8542e3124df3cd01922812bb
#
_cell.length_a   1.000
_cell.length_b   1.000
_cell.length_c   1.000
_cell.angle_alpha   90.00
_cell.angle_beta   90.00
_cell.angle_gamma   90.00
#
_symmetry.space_group_name_H-M   'P 1'
#
loop_
_entity.id
_entity.type
_entity.pdbx_description
1 polymer ?
#
loop_
_entity_poly.entity_id
_entity_poly.type
_entity_poly.pdbx_seq_one_letter_code
_entity_poly.pdbx_strand_id
1 'polypeptide(L)'
;MASDTSLIAEQGVATLPDAAWAQARQRAEIIGPLAALDVVGHEAADAAAHALGLSRRQVYVLIRRARQGAGLVTDLARSRSGGGKGKGRLPESVERIIRELLQKRFLTKQKRSLAAFHREVAQACKAQKLRAPARNTVALRIAGLDPLKATRRREGQDASRSLQGVGGEPPAVTAPLEQVQIDHTVIDLIVVDERDRQPIGRPYLTIAIDVFTRCVLGMVVTLEAPSSVSVGLCLVHVACDKRPWLEGLNIEMEWPMSGKPRLLYLDNAAEFKSEALRRGCEQHGIRLDYRPLGQPHYGGIVERIIGTAMQMIHDELPGTTFSNPDQRGDYDSENKAALTSVSYTHLRAHETDSYL
;
A
#
# COMPACT_ATOMS: atom_id res chain seq x y z
N MET A 1 26.92 -9.77 22.92
CA MET A 1 25.76 -10.37 23.59
C MET A 1 24.66 -10.52 22.55
N ALA A 2 24.50 -11.71 21.98
CA ALA A 2 23.41 -12.00 21.05
C ALA A 2 22.14 -12.11 21.90
N SER A 3 21.18 -11.21 21.69
CA SER A 3 19.87 -11.29 22.29
C SER A 3 19.16 -12.52 21.73
N ASP A 4 18.89 -13.45 22.60
CA ASP A 4 18.15 -14.67 22.33
C ASP A 4 16.69 -14.32 21.96
N THR A 5 16.42 -14.25 20.67
CA THR A 5 15.11 -13.91 20.08
C THR A 5 14.15 -15.11 20.02
N SER A 6 14.50 -16.23 20.67
CA SER A 6 13.74 -17.48 20.63
C SER A 6 12.53 -17.55 21.60
N LEU A 7 12.28 -16.51 22.40
CA LEU A 7 11.28 -16.51 23.48
C LEU A 7 10.05 -15.65 23.19
N ILE A 8 9.91 -15.07 22.01
CA ILE A 8 8.66 -14.37 21.64
C ILE A 8 7.65 -15.42 21.19
N ALA A 9 6.53 -15.51 21.90
CA ALA A 9 5.42 -16.39 21.54
C ALA A 9 5.00 -16.09 20.08
N GLU A 10 5.09 -17.10 19.21
CA GLU A 10 4.75 -17.00 17.77
C GLU A 10 3.28 -16.62 17.51
N GLN A 11 2.45 -16.54 18.55
CA GLN A 11 1.04 -16.18 18.47
C GLN A 11 0.70 -15.19 19.57
N GLY A 12 0.41 -13.94 19.17
CA GLY A 12 -0.15 -12.94 20.09
C GLY A 12 -1.62 -13.20 20.41
N VAL A 13 -2.12 -12.57 21.48
CA VAL A 13 -3.52 -12.67 21.96
C VAL A 13 -4.53 -12.43 20.83
N ALA A 14 -4.24 -11.49 19.92
CA ALA A 14 -5.14 -11.10 18.82
C ALA A 14 -5.18 -12.10 17.64
N THR A 15 -4.27 -13.09 17.60
CA THR A 15 -4.16 -14.02 16.46
C THR A 15 -4.60 -15.45 16.77
N LEU A 16 -4.97 -15.72 18.03
CA LEU A 16 -5.48 -17.02 18.46
C LEU A 16 -6.98 -17.11 18.18
N PRO A 17 -7.45 -18.22 17.53
CA PRO A 17 -8.88 -18.50 17.43
C PRO A 17 -9.50 -18.67 18.83
N ASP A 18 -10.77 -18.28 19.01
CA ASP A 18 -11.48 -18.33 20.31
C ASP A 18 -11.41 -19.69 20.99
N ALA A 19 -11.57 -20.80 20.25
CA ALA A 19 -11.45 -22.15 20.77
C ALA A 19 -10.04 -22.47 21.30
N ALA A 20 -8.99 -21.98 20.64
CA ALA A 20 -7.60 -22.15 21.07
C ALA A 20 -7.29 -21.29 22.30
N TRP A 21 -7.86 -20.09 22.36
CA TRP A 21 -7.78 -19.21 23.53
C TRP A 21 -8.47 -19.82 24.75
N ALA A 22 -9.71 -20.32 24.62
CA ALA A 22 -10.45 -20.99 25.70
C ALA A 22 -9.67 -22.20 26.25
N GLN A 23 -9.09 -23.01 25.36
CA GLN A 23 -8.27 -24.14 25.77
C GLN A 23 -6.96 -23.73 26.46
N ALA A 24 -6.32 -22.65 26.00
CA ALA A 24 -5.12 -22.13 26.65
C ALA A 24 -5.43 -21.57 28.05
N ARG A 25 -6.57 -20.91 28.20
CA ARG A 25 -7.05 -20.37 29.49
C ARG A 25 -7.34 -21.49 30.49
N GLN A 26 -8.07 -22.54 30.08
CA GLN A 26 -8.32 -23.70 30.91
C GLN A 26 -7.02 -24.39 31.37
N ARG A 27 -6.02 -24.47 30.47
CA ARG A 27 -4.69 -24.99 30.83
C ARG A 27 -3.98 -24.09 31.82
N ALA A 28 -4.06 -22.78 31.67
CA ALA A 28 -3.42 -21.84 32.58
C ALA A 28 -4.02 -21.92 34.00
N GLU A 29 -5.33 -22.10 34.11
CA GLU A 29 -6.01 -22.26 35.39
C GLU A 29 -5.56 -23.53 36.16
N ILE A 30 -5.30 -24.62 35.44
CA ILE A 30 -4.93 -25.92 36.06
C ILE A 30 -3.40 -26.04 36.21
N ILE A 31 -2.63 -25.62 35.22
CA ILE A 31 -1.17 -25.78 35.18
C ILE A 31 -0.44 -24.67 35.96
N GLY A 32 -1.00 -23.47 36.01
CA GLY A 32 -0.39 -22.31 36.70
C GLY A 32 -0.04 -22.60 38.15
N PRO A 33 -0.97 -23.07 38.99
CA PRO A 33 -0.70 -23.47 40.38
C PRO A 33 0.37 -24.58 40.50
N LEU A 34 0.37 -25.57 39.59
CA LEU A 34 1.36 -26.65 39.58
C LEU A 34 2.75 -26.15 39.16
N ALA A 35 2.81 -25.19 38.24
CA ALA A 35 4.07 -24.61 37.78
C ALA A 35 4.76 -23.78 38.88
N ALA A 36 4.01 -23.22 39.83
CA ALA A 36 4.51 -22.47 40.99
C ALA A 36 5.11 -23.36 42.10
N LEU A 37 4.81 -24.66 42.12
CA LEU A 37 5.38 -25.63 43.08
C LEU A 37 6.82 -26.00 42.67
N ASP A 38 7.74 -26.11 43.60
CA ASP A 38 9.09 -26.57 43.31
C ASP A 38 9.10 -28.03 42.77
N VAL A 39 8.34 -28.89 43.40
CA VAL A 39 8.21 -30.31 43.01
C VAL A 39 6.73 -30.63 42.84
N VAL A 40 6.40 -31.22 41.69
CA VAL A 40 5.04 -31.70 41.39
C VAL A 40 4.98 -33.21 41.52
N GLY A 41 4.22 -33.68 42.48
CA GLY A 41 3.99 -35.13 42.72
C GLY A 41 3.17 -35.78 41.60
N HIS A 42 3.26 -37.11 41.53
CA HIS A 42 2.54 -37.89 40.50
C HIS A 42 1.03 -37.75 40.63
N GLU A 43 0.50 -37.72 41.86
CA GLU A 43 -0.94 -37.62 42.13
C GLU A 43 -1.52 -36.28 41.61
N ALA A 44 -0.86 -35.19 41.90
CA ALA A 44 -1.26 -33.85 41.39
C ALA A 44 -1.17 -33.77 39.86
N ALA A 45 -0.15 -34.38 39.29
CA ALA A 45 0.00 -34.42 37.82
C ALA A 45 -1.07 -35.32 37.15
N ASP A 46 -1.48 -36.41 37.80
CA ASP A 46 -2.56 -37.31 37.31
C ASP A 46 -3.94 -36.63 37.40
N ALA A 47 -4.21 -35.90 38.48
CA ALA A 47 -5.43 -35.15 38.63
C ALA A 47 -5.54 -34.07 37.52
N ALA A 48 -4.47 -33.35 37.25
CA ALA A 48 -4.41 -32.36 36.16
C ALA A 48 -4.53 -33.03 34.76
N ALA A 49 -3.96 -34.21 34.59
CA ALA A 49 -4.06 -35.00 33.35
C ALA A 49 -5.51 -35.42 33.09
N HIS A 50 -6.20 -35.85 34.09
CA HIS A 50 -7.62 -36.23 34.00
C HIS A 50 -8.50 -34.98 33.68
N ALA A 51 -8.29 -33.88 34.40
CA ALA A 51 -9.05 -32.64 34.20
C ALA A 51 -8.86 -32.01 32.78
N LEU A 52 -7.68 -32.20 32.18
CA LEU A 52 -7.35 -31.67 30.84
C LEU A 52 -7.55 -32.70 29.71
N GLY A 53 -7.89 -33.94 30.00
CA GLY A 53 -7.93 -35.04 29.03
C GLY A 53 -6.57 -35.28 28.35
N LEU A 54 -5.48 -35.16 29.12
CA LEU A 54 -4.10 -35.32 28.64
C LEU A 54 -3.38 -36.45 29.35
N SER A 55 -2.25 -36.88 28.81
CA SER A 55 -1.36 -37.81 29.53
C SER A 55 -0.53 -37.07 30.59
N ARG A 56 -0.11 -37.76 31.65
CA ARG A 56 0.81 -37.23 32.69
C ARG A 56 2.06 -36.61 32.06
N ARG A 57 2.63 -37.22 31.03
CA ARG A 57 3.78 -36.72 30.30
C ARG A 57 3.52 -35.35 29.66
N GLN A 58 2.32 -35.17 29.11
CA GLN A 58 1.93 -33.89 28.52
C GLN A 58 1.74 -32.81 29.58
N VAL A 59 1.24 -33.15 30.77
CA VAL A 59 1.14 -32.23 31.90
C VAL A 59 2.52 -31.72 32.32
N TYR A 60 3.50 -32.61 32.48
CA TYR A 60 4.87 -32.18 32.82
C TYR A 60 5.52 -31.30 31.71
N VAL A 61 5.18 -31.56 30.43
CA VAL A 61 5.63 -30.68 29.34
C VAL A 61 5.01 -29.28 29.45
N LEU A 62 3.72 -29.22 29.80
CA LEU A 62 3.02 -27.94 30.01
C LEU A 62 3.56 -27.17 31.23
N ILE A 63 3.82 -27.87 32.34
CA ILE A 63 4.44 -27.28 33.55
C ILE A 63 5.82 -26.70 33.21
N ARG A 64 6.67 -27.45 32.51
CA ARG A 64 7.98 -26.96 32.07
C ARG A 64 7.83 -25.74 31.18
N ARG A 65 6.87 -25.72 30.26
CA ARG A 65 6.60 -24.62 29.37
C ARG A 65 6.09 -23.38 30.12
N ALA A 66 5.21 -23.56 31.10
CA ALA A 66 4.76 -22.47 31.97
C ALA A 66 5.90 -21.85 32.78
N ARG A 67 6.82 -22.66 33.29
CA ARG A 67 8.02 -22.20 34.03
C ARG A 67 9.04 -21.48 33.17
N GLN A 68 9.13 -21.83 31.88
CA GLN A 68 10.04 -21.22 30.90
C GLN A 68 9.45 -19.99 30.23
N GLY A 69 8.13 -19.81 30.28
CA GLY A 69 7.42 -18.70 29.67
C GLY A 69 7.34 -17.47 30.55
N ALA A 70 6.70 -16.42 30.06
CA ALA A 70 6.46 -15.17 30.77
C ALA A 70 5.24 -15.22 31.73
N GLY A 71 4.64 -16.38 31.97
CA GLY A 71 3.43 -16.55 32.77
C GLY A 71 2.13 -16.16 32.06
N LEU A 72 2.18 -16.02 30.74
CA LEU A 72 1.04 -15.64 29.92
C LEU A 72 0.20 -16.86 29.52
N VAL A 73 -1.12 -16.67 29.37
CA VAL A 73 -2.04 -17.70 28.89
C VAL A 73 -1.60 -18.25 27.52
N THR A 74 -1.03 -17.40 26.67
CA THR A 74 -0.48 -17.76 25.36
C THR A 74 0.66 -18.76 25.40
N ASP A 75 1.40 -18.83 26.53
CA ASP A 75 2.50 -19.80 26.70
C ASP A 75 2.00 -21.23 26.72
N LEU A 76 0.75 -21.43 27.10
CA LEU A 76 0.08 -22.74 27.17
C LEU A 76 -0.84 -23.03 25.97
N ALA A 77 -0.90 -22.12 25.00
CA ALA A 77 -1.57 -22.37 23.73
C ALA A 77 -0.89 -23.51 22.97
N ARG A 78 -1.69 -24.29 22.23
CA ARG A 78 -1.15 -25.31 21.33
C ARG A 78 -0.30 -24.64 20.26
N SER A 79 0.99 -24.90 20.23
CA SER A 79 1.80 -24.54 19.08
C SER A 79 1.28 -25.31 17.87
N ARG A 80 1.03 -24.63 16.75
CA ARG A 80 0.75 -25.32 15.49
C ARG A 80 1.93 -26.25 15.24
N SER A 81 1.64 -27.54 14.99
CA SER A 81 2.66 -28.49 14.59
C SER A 81 3.43 -27.89 13.41
N GLY A 82 4.67 -27.54 13.61
CA GLY A 82 5.53 -26.97 12.58
C GLY A 82 5.86 -27.96 11.46
N GLY A 83 5.27 -29.16 11.48
CA GLY A 83 5.25 -30.20 10.44
C GLY A 83 6.42 -30.20 9.47
N GLY A 84 7.64 -29.96 9.93
CA GLY A 84 8.82 -29.83 9.07
C GLY A 84 8.89 -28.54 8.24
N LYS A 85 8.05 -27.52 8.51
CA LYS A 85 8.15 -26.19 7.89
C LYS A 85 9.50 -25.55 8.28
N GLY A 86 10.34 -25.32 7.28
CA GLY A 86 11.66 -24.69 7.44
C GLY A 86 12.84 -25.65 7.42
N LYS A 87 12.70 -26.93 7.71
CA LYS A 87 13.77 -27.91 7.51
C LYS A 87 13.58 -28.58 6.15
N GLY A 88 14.46 -28.26 5.19
CA GLY A 88 14.44 -28.86 3.87
C GLY A 88 14.55 -30.38 3.97
N ARG A 89 13.60 -31.10 3.36
CA ARG A 89 13.67 -32.57 3.21
C ARG A 89 14.62 -33.01 2.10
N LEU A 90 15.21 -32.05 1.40
CA LEU A 90 16.16 -32.30 0.31
C LEU A 90 17.58 -32.47 0.86
N PRO A 91 18.38 -33.35 0.26
CA PRO A 91 19.80 -33.42 0.54
C PRO A 91 20.47 -32.04 0.32
N GLU A 92 21.46 -31.70 1.14
CA GLU A 92 22.17 -30.41 1.03
C GLU A 92 22.81 -30.20 -0.35
N SER A 93 23.23 -31.28 -1.01
CA SER A 93 23.74 -31.23 -2.38
C SER A 93 22.71 -30.70 -3.38
N VAL A 94 21.44 -31.09 -3.24
CA VAL A 94 20.34 -30.63 -4.11
C VAL A 94 19.95 -29.21 -3.75
N GLU A 95 19.90 -28.84 -2.47
CA GLU A 95 19.64 -27.46 -2.03
C GLU A 95 20.73 -26.49 -2.55
N ARG A 96 21.97 -26.91 -2.57
CA ARG A 96 23.08 -26.13 -3.13
C ARG A 96 22.91 -25.88 -4.63
N ILE A 97 22.56 -26.92 -5.40
CA ILE A 97 22.25 -26.78 -6.84
C ILE A 97 21.12 -25.77 -7.07
N ILE A 98 20.03 -25.91 -6.31
CA ILE A 98 18.88 -24.96 -6.44
C ILE A 98 19.35 -23.55 -6.14
N ARG A 99 20.09 -23.31 -5.06
CA ARG A 99 20.59 -22.00 -4.63
C ARG A 99 21.49 -21.37 -5.69
N GLU A 100 22.43 -22.13 -6.23
CA GLU A 100 23.33 -21.64 -7.28
C GLU A 100 22.59 -21.27 -8.57
N LEU A 101 21.69 -22.13 -9.02
CA LEU A 101 20.91 -21.88 -10.23
C LEU A 101 19.91 -20.73 -10.04
N LEU A 102 19.31 -20.56 -8.85
CA LEU A 102 18.50 -19.39 -8.53
C LEU A 102 19.27 -18.10 -8.75
N GLN A 103 20.50 -18.01 -8.24
CA GLN A 103 21.33 -16.81 -8.39
C GLN A 103 21.81 -16.58 -9.83
N LYS A 104 22.25 -17.64 -10.53
CA LYS A 104 22.89 -17.53 -11.84
C LYS A 104 21.88 -17.51 -13.00
N ARG A 105 20.72 -18.13 -12.85
CA ARG A 105 19.79 -18.39 -13.97
C ARG A 105 18.39 -17.82 -13.77
N PHE A 106 17.83 -17.90 -12.57
CA PHE A 106 16.45 -17.45 -12.31
C PHE A 106 16.36 -15.96 -12.01
N LEU A 107 17.26 -15.44 -11.18
CA LEU A 107 17.33 -14.04 -10.81
C LEU A 107 18.07 -13.21 -11.87
N THR A 108 17.55 -13.26 -13.11
CA THR A 108 18.09 -12.54 -14.27
C THR A 108 16.98 -11.80 -14.99
N LYS A 109 17.33 -10.78 -15.78
CA LYS A 109 16.38 -9.99 -16.60
C LYS A 109 15.64 -10.80 -17.67
N GLN A 110 16.08 -12.04 -17.96
CA GLN A 110 15.38 -12.94 -18.90
C GLN A 110 14.05 -13.48 -18.39
N LYS A 111 13.70 -13.26 -17.10
CA LYS A 111 12.41 -13.65 -16.50
C LYS A 111 12.00 -15.10 -16.77
N ARG A 112 12.92 -16.06 -16.64
CA ARG A 112 12.64 -17.50 -16.89
C ARG A 112 11.44 -17.98 -16.10
N SER A 113 10.60 -18.79 -16.77
CA SER A 113 9.45 -19.41 -16.13
C SER A 113 9.87 -20.48 -15.11
N LEU A 114 9.01 -20.78 -14.13
CA LEU A 114 9.22 -21.86 -13.18
C LEU A 114 9.45 -23.20 -13.88
N ALA A 115 8.73 -23.49 -14.96
CA ALA A 115 8.88 -24.74 -15.70
C ALA A 115 10.26 -24.86 -16.38
N ALA A 116 10.75 -23.78 -16.99
CA ALA A 116 12.09 -23.75 -17.59
C ALA A 116 13.18 -23.91 -16.52
N PHE A 117 13.05 -23.18 -15.42
CA PHE A 117 13.98 -23.26 -14.30
C PHE A 117 14.00 -24.66 -13.64
N HIS A 118 12.84 -25.28 -13.44
CA HIS A 118 12.76 -26.64 -12.90
C HIS A 118 13.45 -27.67 -13.80
N ARG A 119 13.34 -27.53 -15.15
CA ARG A 119 14.07 -28.43 -16.08
C ARG A 119 15.59 -28.27 -15.91
N GLU A 120 16.11 -27.06 -15.76
CA GLU A 120 17.53 -26.83 -15.54
C GLU A 120 18.01 -27.45 -14.20
N VAL A 121 17.23 -27.30 -13.13
CA VAL A 121 17.53 -27.93 -11.84
C VAL A 121 17.54 -29.45 -11.98
N ALA A 122 16.55 -30.02 -12.67
CA ALA A 122 16.46 -31.47 -12.89
C ALA A 122 17.67 -31.99 -13.69
N GLN A 123 18.09 -31.27 -14.75
CA GLN A 123 19.28 -31.62 -15.53
C GLN A 123 20.55 -31.56 -14.69
N ALA A 124 20.74 -30.52 -13.89
CA ALA A 124 21.91 -30.38 -13.00
C ALA A 124 21.97 -31.50 -11.94
N CYS A 125 20.81 -31.84 -11.36
CA CYS A 125 20.73 -32.99 -10.43
C CYS A 125 21.09 -34.31 -11.13
N LYS A 126 20.55 -34.56 -12.33
CA LYS A 126 20.84 -35.78 -13.12
C LYS A 126 22.32 -35.89 -13.46
N ALA A 127 22.97 -34.79 -13.82
CA ALA A 127 24.42 -34.76 -14.11
C ALA A 127 25.26 -35.17 -12.90
N GLN A 128 24.79 -34.91 -11.68
CA GLN A 128 25.46 -35.31 -10.44
C GLN A 128 24.90 -36.62 -9.83
N LYS A 129 24.10 -37.38 -10.60
CA LYS A 129 23.45 -38.61 -10.15
C LYS A 129 22.57 -38.45 -8.90
N LEU A 130 21.99 -37.25 -8.73
CA LEU A 130 21.09 -36.93 -7.65
C LEU A 130 19.63 -37.00 -8.12
N ARG A 131 18.72 -37.33 -7.20
CA ARG A 131 17.28 -37.31 -7.47
C ARG A 131 16.80 -35.86 -7.63
N ALA A 132 16.16 -35.56 -8.75
CA ALA A 132 15.57 -34.24 -9.00
C ALA A 132 14.44 -33.92 -8.00
N PRO A 133 14.35 -32.69 -7.50
CA PRO A 133 13.26 -32.24 -6.65
C PRO A 133 11.96 -32.10 -7.44
N ALA A 134 10.80 -32.23 -6.77
CA ALA A 134 9.52 -31.96 -7.38
C ALA A 134 9.37 -30.46 -7.73
N ARG A 135 8.58 -30.15 -8.77
CA ARG A 135 8.35 -28.77 -9.22
C ARG A 135 7.82 -27.88 -8.11
N ASN A 136 6.89 -28.37 -7.27
CA ASN A 136 6.34 -27.62 -6.14
C ASN A 136 7.39 -27.30 -5.08
N THR A 137 8.37 -28.17 -4.88
CA THR A 137 9.49 -27.89 -3.96
C THR A 137 10.35 -26.75 -4.47
N VAL A 138 10.65 -26.70 -5.77
CA VAL A 138 11.37 -25.59 -6.39
C VAL A 138 10.54 -24.30 -6.32
N ALA A 139 9.23 -24.37 -6.57
CA ALA A 139 8.32 -23.24 -6.44
C ALA A 139 8.34 -22.65 -5.02
N LEU A 140 8.33 -23.49 -3.98
CA LEU A 140 8.42 -23.03 -2.59
C LEU A 140 9.76 -22.34 -2.28
N ARG A 141 10.87 -22.75 -2.91
CA ARG A 141 12.17 -22.08 -2.75
C ARG A 141 12.19 -20.70 -3.43
N ILE A 142 11.50 -20.58 -4.57
CA ILE A 142 11.31 -19.29 -5.25
C ILE A 142 10.41 -18.37 -4.43
N ALA A 143 9.29 -18.89 -3.90
CA ALA A 143 8.38 -18.13 -3.05
C ALA A 143 9.00 -17.66 -1.72
N GLY A 144 10.04 -18.37 -1.25
CA GLY A 144 10.81 -17.98 -0.07
C GLY A 144 11.90 -16.94 -0.33
N LEU A 145 12.07 -16.48 -1.57
CA LEU A 145 12.98 -15.36 -1.88
C LEU A 145 12.37 -14.05 -1.40
N ASP A 146 13.25 -13.13 -0.97
CA ASP A 146 12.85 -11.74 -0.70
C ASP A 146 12.24 -11.13 -1.97
N PRO A 147 10.93 -10.76 -1.95
CA PRO A 147 10.25 -10.26 -3.14
C PRO A 147 10.91 -9.02 -3.74
N LEU A 148 11.41 -8.11 -2.87
CA LEU A 148 12.06 -6.88 -3.28
C LEU A 148 13.35 -7.17 -4.06
N LYS A 149 14.20 -8.04 -3.52
CA LYS A 149 15.46 -8.42 -4.16
C LYS A 149 15.23 -9.22 -5.44
N ALA A 150 14.24 -10.12 -5.43
CA ALA A 150 13.87 -10.92 -6.59
C ALA A 150 13.37 -10.03 -7.74
N THR A 151 12.43 -9.12 -7.48
CA THR A 151 11.90 -8.18 -8.46
C THR A 151 12.98 -7.24 -8.97
N ARG A 152 13.82 -6.68 -8.08
CA ARG A 152 14.93 -5.80 -8.49
C ARG A 152 15.88 -6.47 -9.48
N ARG A 153 16.22 -7.75 -9.27
CA ARG A 153 17.11 -8.49 -10.17
C ARG A 153 16.45 -8.92 -11.48
N ARG A 154 15.16 -9.27 -11.42
CA ARG A 154 14.43 -9.78 -12.60
C ARG A 154 13.83 -8.66 -13.45
N GLU A 155 13.36 -7.58 -12.83
CA GLU A 155 12.55 -6.56 -13.47
C GLU A 155 13.18 -5.17 -13.47
N GLY A 156 14.17 -4.98 -12.62
CA GLY A 156 14.88 -3.72 -12.48
C GLY A 156 14.50 -2.97 -11.21
N GLN A 157 15.16 -1.83 -11.04
CA GLN A 157 15.01 -1.02 -9.82
C GLN A 157 13.62 -0.36 -9.77
N ASP A 158 13.08 0.06 -10.90
CA ASP A 158 11.79 0.75 -10.95
C ASP A 158 10.64 -0.17 -10.56
N ALA A 159 10.60 -1.39 -11.09
CA ALA A 159 9.60 -2.39 -10.70
C ALA A 159 9.69 -2.78 -9.21
N SER A 160 10.90 -2.74 -8.61
CA SER A 160 11.09 -3.05 -7.19
C SER A 160 10.62 -1.93 -6.26
N ARG A 161 10.48 -0.69 -6.76
CA ARG A 161 10.01 0.45 -5.97
C ARG A 161 8.58 0.29 -5.49
N SER A 162 7.71 -0.32 -6.30
CA SER A 162 6.32 -0.60 -5.93
C SER A 162 6.19 -1.60 -4.77
N LEU A 163 7.22 -2.43 -4.55
CA LEU A 163 7.30 -3.40 -3.45
C LEU A 163 8.01 -2.85 -2.20
N GLN A 164 8.64 -1.68 -2.31
CA GLN A 164 9.15 -1.00 -1.13
C GLN A 164 7.94 -0.57 -0.30
N GLY A 165 7.81 -1.11 0.89
CA GLY A 165 6.74 -0.72 1.80
C GLY A 165 6.68 0.79 1.93
N VAL A 166 5.46 1.33 1.96
CA VAL A 166 5.16 2.74 2.19
C VAL A 166 5.59 3.09 3.62
N GLY A 167 6.88 3.12 3.87
CA GLY A 167 7.50 3.47 5.13
C GLY A 167 8.03 4.90 5.06
N GLY A 168 7.12 5.87 4.94
CA GLY A 168 7.41 7.27 5.19
C GLY A 168 6.63 7.71 6.43
N GLU A 169 7.24 8.45 7.32
CA GLU A 169 6.47 9.17 8.32
C GLU A 169 5.53 10.13 7.59
N PRO A 170 4.24 10.21 8.01
CA PRO A 170 3.34 11.22 7.48
C PRO A 170 4.00 12.60 7.60
N PRO A 171 3.76 13.53 6.65
CA PRO A 171 4.26 14.89 6.79
C PRO A 171 3.88 15.45 8.17
N ALA A 172 4.86 15.90 8.93
CA ALA A 172 4.66 16.49 10.24
C ALA A 172 4.12 17.93 10.10
N VAL A 173 2.85 18.05 9.69
CA VAL A 173 2.13 19.32 9.58
C VAL A 173 1.23 19.50 10.80
N THR A 174 1.17 20.70 11.32
CA THR A 174 0.47 21.06 12.57
C THR A 174 -0.66 22.05 12.36
N ALA A 175 -0.72 22.70 11.20
CA ALA A 175 -1.71 23.73 10.89
C ALA A 175 -2.10 23.74 9.41
N PRO A 176 -3.29 24.28 9.08
CA PRO A 176 -3.68 24.52 7.70
C PRO A 176 -2.67 25.42 6.96
N LEU A 177 -2.54 25.23 5.64
CA LEU A 177 -1.65 25.96 4.75
C LEU A 177 -0.14 25.82 5.06
N GLU A 178 0.23 24.98 6.02
CA GLU A 178 1.64 24.72 6.32
C GLU A 178 2.32 23.96 5.18
N GLN A 179 1.62 22.98 4.59
CA GLN A 179 2.05 22.28 3.39
C GLN A 179 0.88 22.03 2.46
N VAL A 180 1.03 22.42 1.22
CA VAL A 180 0.05 22.21 0.14
C VAL A 180 0.68 21.34 -0.94
N GLN A 181 -0.04 20.34 -1.39
CA GLN A 181 0.33 19.50 -2.53
C GLN A 181 -0.48 19.91 -3.76
N ILE A 182 0.21 20.06 -4.90
CA ILE A 182 -0.44 20.31 -6.21
C ILE A 182 -0.06 19.17 -7.13
N ASP A 183 -1.05 18.71 -7.89
CA ASP A 183 -0.86 17.68 -8.90
C ASP A 183 -1.77 17.90 -10.11
N HIS A 184 -1.44 17.24 -11.21
CA HIS A 184 -2.20 17.29 -12.46
C HIS A 184 -2.70 15.89 -12.83
N THR A 185 -3.88 15.85 -13.41
CA THR A 185 -4.40 14.61 -13.99
C THR A 185 -5.22 14.90 -15.24
N VAL A 186 -5.29 13.95 -16.15
CA VAL A 186 -6.26 13.95 -17.24
C VAL A 186 -7.58 13.44 -16.67
N ILE A 187 -8.64 14.18 -16.85
CA ILE A 187 -9.97 13.80 -16.37
C ILE A 187 -10.48 12.64 -17.23
N ASP A 188 -11.04 11.61 -16.58
CA ASP A 188 -11.60 10.43 -17.24
C ASP A 188 -13.00 10.70 -17.85
N LEU A 189 -13.12 11.83 -18.53
CA LEU A 189 -14.36 12.31 -19.15
C LEU A 189 -14.05 12.97 -20.48
N ILE A 190 -14.86 12.71 -21.51
CA ILE A 190 -14.86 13.48 -22.75
C ILE A 190 -15.86 14.61 -22.62
N VAL A 191 -15.41 15.84 -22.86
CA VAL A 191 -16.28 17.02 -22.89
C VAL A 191 -16.61 17.40 -24.33
N VAL A 192 -17.72 18.10 -24.48
CA VAL A 192 -18.24 18.54 -25.78
C VAL A 192 -18.16 20.05 -25.91
N ASP A 193 -18.11 20.52 -27.14
CA ASP A 193 -18.25 21.94 -27.48
C ASP A 193 -19.62 22.48 -27.07
N GLU A 194 -19.68 23.74 -26.70
CA GLU A 194 -20.93 24.40 -26.24
C GLU A 194 -21.95 24.58 -27.37
N ARG A 195 -21.48 24.88 -28.59
CA ARG A 195 -22.34 25.20 -29.74
C ARG A 195 -22.81 23.95 -30.48
N ASP A 196 -21.85 23.19 -30.96
CA ASP A 196 -22.10 22.08 -31.87
C ASP A 196 -22.24 20.74 -31.16
N ARG A 197 -21.97 20.71 -29.85
CA ARG A 197 -22.02 19.50 -28.98
C ARG A 197 -21.13 18.36 -29.49
N GLN A 198 -20.09 18.71 -30.23
CA GLN A 198 -19.11 17.73 -30.71
C GLN A 198 -18.06 17.44 -29.64
N PRO A 199 -17.59 16.19 -29.52
CA PRO A 199 -16.50 15.84 -28.63
C PRO A 199 -15.23 16.62 -28.94
N ILE A 200 -14.68 17.32 -27.94
CA ILE A 200 -13.43 18.09 -28.08
C ILE A 200 -12.24 17.45 -27.37
N GLY A 201 -12.51 16.47 -26.51
CA GLY A 201 -11.45 15.72 -25.85
C GLY A 201 -11.58 15.65 -24.34
N ARG A 202 -10.54 15.20 -23.69
CA ARG A 202 -10.45 15.05 -22.23
C ARG A 202 -9.78 16.27 -21.62
N PRO A 203 -10.40 16.95 -20.67
CA PRO A 203 -9.78 18.08 -19.98
C PRO A 203 -8.73 17.60 -18.98
N TYR A 204 -7.90 18.54 -18.54
CA TYR A 204 -6.92 18.37 -17.47
C TYR A 204 -7.41 19.07 -16.20
N LEU A 205 -7.21 18.41 -15.07
CA LEU A 205 -7.42 18.99 -13.75
C LEU A 205 -6.08 19.28 -13.10
N THR A 206 -5.89 20.50 -12.65
CA THR A 206 -4.84 20.90 -11.71
C THR A 206 -5.51 21.13 -10.36
N ILE A 207 -5.12 20.41 -9.33
CA ILE A 207 -5.75 20.46 -8.00
C ILE A 207 -4.71 20.70 -6.92
N ALA A 208 -5.06 21.53 -5.94
CA ALA A 208 -4.25 21.85 -4.78
C ALA A 208 -4.97 21.39 -3.50
N ILE A 209 -4.26 20.70 -2.64
CA ILE A 209 -4.80 20.06 -1.42
C ILE A 209 -3.94 20.44 -0.23
N ASP A 210 -4.61 20.85 0.85
CA ASP A 210 -3.97 21.04 2.14
C ASP A 210 -3.64 19.71 2.79
N VAL A 211 -2.38 19.55 3.20
CA VAL A 211 -1.92 18.28 3.79
C VAL A 211 -2.49 18.06 5.18
N PHE A 212 -2.75 19.11 5.94
CA PHE A 212 -3.29 19.02 7.30
C PHE A 212 -4.79 18.70 7.32
N THR A 213 -5.59 19.53 6.65
CA THR A 213 -7.06 19.40 6.64
C THR A 213 -7.58 18.38 5.64
N ARG A 214 -6.81 18.07 4.61
CA ARG A 214 -7.21 17.26 3.45
C ARG A 214 -8.20 17.94 2.51
N CYS A 215 -8.50 19.20 2.76
CA CYS A 215 -9.43 19.99 1.95
C CYS A 215 -8.82 20.39 0.61
N VAL A 216 -9.67 20.50 -0.39
CA VAL A 216 -9.32 21.08 -1.69
C VAL A 216 -9.22 22.61 -1.52
N LEU A 217 -8.03 23.15 -1.70
CA LEU A 217 -7.78 24.60 -1.62
C LEU A 217 -8.00 25.33 -2.94
N GLY A 218 -7.84 24.64 -4.04
CA GLY A 218 -8.01 25.23 -5.35
C GLY A 218 -8.01 24.18 -6.45
N MET A 219 -8.69 24.48 -7.55
CA MET A 219 -8.72 23.65 -8.74
C MET A 219 -8.80 24.49 -10.00
N VAL A 220 -8.24 23.97 -11.09
CA VAL A 220 -8.32 24.57 -12.43
C VAL A 220 -8.55 23.46 -13.45
N VAL A 221 -9.55 23.62 -14.30
CA VAL A 221 -9.86 22.71 -15.40
C VAL A 221 -9.46 23.39 -16.72
N THR A 222 -8.65 22.72 -17.53
CA THR A 222 -8.20 23.24 -18.82
C THR A 222 -8.31 22.17 -19.91
N LEU A 223 -8.47 22.59 -21.15
CA LEU A 223 -8.37 21.71 -22.33
C LEU A 223 -6.91 21.58 -22.81
N GLU A 224 -6.07 22.52 -22.43
CA GLU A 224 -4.65 22.49 -22.72
C GLU A 224 -3.88 21.65 -21.72
N ALA A 225 -2.80 21.05 -22.18
CA ALA A 225 -1.92 20.25 -21.31
C ALA A 225 -1.37 21.10 -20.15
N PRO A 226 -1.12 20.51 -18.99
CA PRO A 226 -0.59 21.21 -17.83
C PRO A 226 0.67 22.02 -18.15
N SER A 227 0.73 23.20 -17.59
CA SER A 227 1.82 24.16 -17.79
C SER A 227 2.06 24.97 -16.52
N SER A 228 3.11 25.79 -16.52
CA SER A 228 3.33 26.74 -15.43
C SER A 228 2.18 27.75 -15.24
N VAL A 229 1.39 27.98 -16.30
CA VAL A 229 0.20 28.85 -16.25
C VAL A 229 -0.91 28.17 -15.44
N SER A 230 -1.21 26.88 -15.71
CA SER A 230 -2.24 26.16 -14.94
C SER A 230 -1.87 26.05 -13.46
N VAL A 231 -0.57 25.89 -13.14
CA VAL A 231 -0.08 25.91 -11.75
C VAL A 231 -0.27 27.31 -11.14
N GLY A 232 0.08 28.35 -11.87
CA GLY A 232 -0.09 29.74 -11.42
C GLY A 232 -1.57 30.08 -11.14
N LEU A 233 -2.48 29.72 -12.05
CA LEU A 233 -3.91 29.89 -11.88
C LEU A 233 -4.44 29.09 -10.66
N CYS A 234 -3.97 27.88 -10.47
CA CYS A 234 -4.32 27.08 -9.31
C CYS A 234 -3.85 27.73 -8.00
N LEU A 235 -2.64 28.31 -7.97
CA LEU A 235 -2.13 29.05 -6.82
C LEU A 235 -2.92 30.33 -6.53
N VAL A 236 -3.34 31.06 -7.55
CA VAL A 236 -4.25 32.20 -7.38
C VAL A 236 -5.55 31.72 -6.76
N HIS A 237 -6.11 30.61 -7.24
CA HIS A 237 -7.32 30.03 -6.69
C HIS A 237 -7.14 29.54 -5.25
N VAL A 238 -5.96 29.02 -4.86
CA VAL A 238 -5.63 28.67 -3.47
C VAL A 238 -5.61 29.91 -2.58
N ALA A 239 -4.99 30.99 -3.04
CA ALA A 239 -4.72 32.18 -2.21
C ALA A 239 -5.91 33.11 -2.05
N CYS A 240 -6.77 33.19 -3.08
CA CYS A 240 -7.89 34.14 -3.14
C CYS A 240 -9.18 33.57 -2.54
N ASP A 241 -10.05 34.50 -2.12
CA ASP A 241 -11.44 34.20 -1.76
C ASP A 241 -12.18 33.59 -2.96
N LYS A 242 -12.92 32.52 -2.73
CA LYS A 242 -13.66 31.77 -3.75
C LYS A 242 -15.02 32.38 -4.08
N ARG A 243 -15.56 33.24 -3.22
CA ARG A 243 -16.91 33.83 -3.43
C ARG A 243 -17.09 34.46 -4.81
N PRO A 244 -16.19 35.34 -5.31
CA PRO A 244 -16.37 35.90 -6.63
C PRO A 244 -16.36 34.87 -7.76
N TRP A 245 -15.59 33.80 -7.59
CA TRP A 245 -15.51 32.70 -8.55
C TRP A 245 -16.79 31.84 -8.53
N LEU A 246 -17.31 31.51 -7.34
CA LEU A 246 -18.56 30.78 -7.17
C LEU A 246 -19.76 31.60 -7.69
N GLU A 247 -19.82 32.89 -7.39
CA GLU A 247 -20.83 33.82 -7.92
C GLU A 247 -20.79 33.86 -9.45
N GLY A 248 -19.60 33.92 -10.05
CA GLY A 248 -19.44 33.88 -11.51
C GLY A 248 -19.91 32.57 -12.16
N LEU A 249 -19.95 31.49 -11.40
CA LEU A 249 -20.50 30.21 -11.80
C LEU A 249 -21.98 30.03 -11.40
N ASN A 250 -22.61 30.99 -10.72
CA ASN A 250 -23.95 30.87 -10.12
C ASN A 250 -24.09 29.66 -9.17
N ILE A 251 -23.08 29.41 -8.35
CA ILE A 251 -23.04 28.35 -7.37
C ILE A 251 -23.28 28.91 -5.97
N GLU A 252 -24.35 28.49 -5.33
CA GLU A 252 -24.71 28.87 -3.96
C GLU A 252 -24.12 27.87 -2.96
N MET A 253 -22.81 28.01 -2.69
CA MET A 253 -22.13 27.21 -1.68
C MET A 253 -21.05 28.04 -0.99
N GLU A 254 -20.61 27.58 0.18
CA GLU A 254 -19.47 28.15 0.88
C GLU A 254 -18.21 27.33 0.61
N TRP A 255 -17.17 27.98 0.14
CA TRP A 255 -15.83 27.41 0.04
C TRP A 255 -14.83 28.35 0.71
N PRO A 256 -14.74 28.33 2.06
CA PRO A 256 -13.98 29.32 2.83
C PRO A 256 -12.46 29.07 2.80
N MET A 257 -12.00 27.93 2.31
CA MET A 257 -10.60 27.55 2.34
C MET A 257 -9.81 28.39 1.35
N SER A 258 -9.08 29.35 1.87
CA SER A 258 -8.17 30.20 1.10
C SER A 258 -6.99 30.65 1.94
N GLY A 259 -5.92 31.02 1.29
CA GLY A 259 -4.77 31.59 1.97
C GLY A 259 -3.44 31.27 1.29
N LYS A 260 -2.39 31.91 1.77
CA LYS A 260 -1.04 31.73 1.24
C LYS A 260 -0.37 30.49 1.87
N PRO A 261 0.04 29.49 1.07
CA PRO A 261 0.78 28.34 1.58
C PRO A 261 2.15 28.76 2.11
N ARG A 262 2.62 28.05 3.14
CA ARG A 262 4.02 28.20 3.59
C ARG A 262 4.97 27.38 2.74
N LEU A 263 4.53 26.16 2.35
CA LEU A 263 5.29 25.22 1.55
C LEU A 263 4.40 24.66 0.46
N LEU A 264 4.87 24.69 -0.78
CA LEU A 264 4.35 23.88 -1.89
C LEU A 264 5.22 22.65 -2.06
N TYR A 265 4.60 21.50 -2.01
CA TYR A 265 5.24 20.22 -2.19
C TYR A 265 4.77 19.58 -3.49
N LEU A 266 5.64 19.55 -4.47
CA LEU A 266 5.33 19.29 -5.87
C LEU A 266 6.02 18.01 -6.35
N ASP A 267 5.53 17.44 -7.44
CA ASP A 267 6.26 16.38 -8.10
C ASP A 267 7.41 16.94 -8.95
N ASN A 268 8.15 16.07 -9.65
CA ASN A 268 9.30 16.45 -10.45
C ASN A 268 8.96 16.76 -11.91
N ALA A 269 7.70 16.96 -12.26
CA ALA A 269 7.29 17.29 -13.61
C ALA A 269 7.86 18.67 -14.07
N ALA A 270 8.03 18.83 -15.37
CA ALA A 270 8.71 19.99 -15.93
C ALA A 270 7.99 21.32 -15.65
N GLU A 271 6.66 21.29 -15.66
CA GLU A 271 5.79 22.44 -15.38
C GLU A 271 5.98 23.01 -13.97
N PHE A 272 6.29 22.16 -13.00
CA PHE A 272 6.60 22.57 -11.63
C PHE A 272 8.01 23.14 -11.46
N LYS A 273 8.91 22.92 -12.43
CA LYS A 273 10.29 23.41 -12.39
C LYS A 273 10.49 24.71 -13.15
N SER A 274 9.41 25.38 -13.54
CA SER A 274 9.50 26.63 -14.27
C SER A 274 10.12 27.74 -13.41
N GLU A 275 10.95 28.56 -14.04
CA GLU A 275 11.57 29.71 -13.40
C GLU A 275 10.52 30.75 -12.96
N ALA A 276 9.42 30.88 -13.72
CA ALA A 276 8.31 31.75 -13.37
C ALA A 276 7.64 31.33 -12.05
N LEU A 277 7.37 30.07 -11.88
CA LEU A 277 6.80 29.52 -10.63
C LEU A 277 7.76 29.74 -9.45
N ARG A 278 9.04 29.43 -9.65
CA ARG A 278 10.07 29.61 -8.62
C ARG A 278 10.13 31.05 -8.14
N ARG A 279 10.25 32.01 -9.07
CA ARG A 279 10.31 33.45 -8.74
C ARG A 279 9.03 33.97 -8.12
N GLY A 280 7.87 33.52 -8.61
CA GLY A 280 6.59 33.89 -8.03
C GLY A 280 6.46 33.42 -6.57
N CYS A 281 6.83 32.18 -6.29
CA CYS A 281 6.83 31.65 -4.92
C CYS A 281 7.83 32.40 -4.02
N GLU A 282 9.04 32.67 -4.52
CA GLU A 282 10.06 33.40 -3.79
C GLU A 282 9.58 34.82 -3.45
N GLN A 283 8.99 35.55 -4.42
CA GLN A 283 8.42 36.87 -4.22
C GLN A 283 7.36 36.93 -3.11
N HIS A 284 6.56 35.87 -3.02
CA HIS A 284 5.48 35.79 -2.03
C HIS A 284 5.90 35.05 -0.74
N GLY A 285 7.16 34.64 -0.60
CA GLY A 285 7.68 33.95 0.58
C GLY A 285 7.09 32.55 0.74
N ILE A 286 6.77 31.86 -0.37
CA ILE A 286 6.31 30.48 -0.41
C ILE A 286 7.53 29.60 -0.68
N ARG A 287 7.79 28.63 0.19
CA ARG A 287 8.87 27.67 -0.03
C ARG A 287 8.42 26.61 -1.03
N LEU A 288 9.29 26.26 -1.97
CA LEU A 288 9.11 25.15 -2.90
C LEU A 288 9.96 23.96 -2.46
N ASP A 289 9.36 22.78 -2.45
CA ASP A 289 10.06 21.52 -2.26
C ASP A 289 9.51 20.48 -3.23
N TYR A 290 10.35 19.51 -3.60
CA TYR A 290 10.00 18.51 -4.61
C TYR A 290 10.06 17.11 -4.04
N ARG A 291 9.13 16.26 -4.49
CA ARG A 291 9.09 14.85 -4.09
C ARG A 291 10.41 14.17 -4.45
N PRO A 292 10.96 13.31 -3.58
CA PRO A 292 12.13 12.52 -3.91
C PRO A 292 11.87 11.67 -5.16
N LEU A 293 12.83 11.64 -6.08
CA LEU A 293 12.72 10.87 -7.32
C LEU A 293 12.46 9.39 -7.03
N GLY A 294 11.43 8.84 -7.66
CA GLY A 294 11.09 7.43 -7.56
C GLY A 294 10.47 7.00 -6.23
N GLN A 295 9.88 7.92 -5.48
CA GLN A 295 9.12 7.64 -4.26
C GLN A 295 7.69 8.18 -4.38
N PRO A 296 6.80 7.50 -5.12
CA PRO A 296 5.43 7.98 -5.39
C PRO A 296 4.58 8.15 -4.14
N HIS A 297 4.84 7.41 -3.07
CA HIS A 297 4.08 7.47 -1.83
C HIS A 297 4.07 8.84 -1.14
N TYR A 298 5.00 9.73 -1.47
CA TYR A 298 4.99 11.11 -0.98
C TYR A 298 3.86 11.97 -1.59
N GLY A 299 3.24 11.54 -2.69
CA GLY A 299 2.06 12.15 -3.30
C GLY A 299 0.72 11.53 -2.92
N GLY A 300 0.73 10.50 -2.07
CA GLY A 300 -0.44 9.66 -1.81
C GLY A 300 -1.69 10.38 -1.29
N ILE A 301 -1.55 11.62 -0.80
CA ILE A 301 -2.69 12.42 -0.34
C ILE A 301 -3.46 12.96 -1.55
N VAL A 302 -2.78 13.70 -2.41
CA VAL A 302 -3.41 14.28 -3.61
C VAL A 302 -3.85 13.20 -4.59
N GLU A 303 -3.04 12.15 -4.77
CA GLU A 303 -3.38 11.00 -5.62
C GLU A 303 -4.67 10.28 -5.17
N ARG A 304 -4.87 10.13 -3.86
CA ARG A 304 -6.10 9.52 -3.31
C ARG A 304 -7.33 10.37 -3.59
N ILE A 305 -7.26 11.67 -3.40
CA ILE A 305 -8.37 12.59 -3.66
C ILE A 305 -8.69 12.62 -5.15
N ILE A 306 -7.67 12.70 -6.01
CA ILE A 306 -7.84 12.58 -7.47
C ILE A 306 -8.51 11.23 -7.81
N GLY A 307 -8.04 10.13 -7.25
CA GLY A 307 -8.62 8.79 -7.48
C GLY A 307 -10.10 8.72 -7.09
N THR A 308 -10.48 9.30 -5.96
CA THR A 308 -11.88 9.38 -5.54
C THR A 308 -12.70 10.24 -6.49
N ALA A 309 -12.19 11.40 -6.89
CA ALA A 309 -12.87 12.27 -7.85
C ALA A 309 -13.07 11.58 -9.23
N MET A 310 -12.08 10.81 -9.71
CA MET A 310 -12.22 10.03 -10.94
C MET A 310 -13.24 8.90 -10.80
N GLN A 311 -13.30 8.22 -9.65
CA GLN A 311 -14.30 7.18 -9.41
C GLN A 311 -15.73 7.74 -9.45
N MET A 312 -15.98 8.92 -8.89
CA MET A 312 -17.30 9.58 -8.97
C MET A 312 -17.66 9.92 -10.42
N ILE A 313 -16.68 10.32 -11.25
CA ILE A 313 -16.91 10.52 -12.69
C ILE A 313 -17.36 9.22 -13.35
N HIS A 314 -16.71 8.11 -13.05
CA HIS A 314 -17.02 6.81 -13.62
C HIS A 314 -18.44 6.35 -13.26
N ASP A 315 -18.86 6.64 -12.04
CA ASP A 315 -20.14 6.15 -11.51
C ASP A 315 -21.33 7.02 -11.94
N GLU A 316 -21.11 8.32 -12.18
CA GLU A 316 -22.21 9.28 -12.31
C GLU A 316 -22.29 10.00 -13.67
N LEU A 317 -21.17 10.14 -14.40
CA LEU A 317 -21.13 11.03 -15.55
C LEU A 317 -21.13 10.30 -16.90
N PRO A 318 -21.99 10.72 -17.85
CA PRO A 318 -21.96 10.22 -19.21
C PRO A 318 -20.70 10.74 -19.95
N GLY A 319 -20.15 9.91 -20.84
CA GLY A 319 -18.92 10.27 -21.57
C GLY A 319 -17.62 9.92 -20.82
N THR A 320 -17.71 9.18 -19.73
CA THR A 320 -16.55 8.69 -19.00
C THR A 320 -15.69 7.78 -19.88
N THR A 321 -14.36 7.91 -19.75
CA THR A 321 -13.40 7.06 -20.45
C THR A 321 -12.92 5.88 -19.62
N PHE A 322 -13.32 5.85 -18.33
CA PHE A 322 -12.83 4.91 -17.31
C PHE A 322 -11.31 4.96 -17.15
N SER A 323 -10.77 4.30 -16.12
CA SER A 323 -9.34 4.31 -15.85
C SER A 323 -8.52 3.49 -16.84
N ASN A 324 -9.15 2.53 -17.51
CA ASN A 324 -8.48 1.66 -18.49
C ASN A 324 -9.47 1.08 -19.54
N PRO A 325 -8.96 0.62 -20.68
CA PRO A 325 -9.78 0.03 -21.73
C PRO A 325 -10.60 -1.20 -21.30
N ASP A 326 -10.09 -2.01 -20.39
CA ASP A 326 -10.79 -3.22 -19.91
C ASP A 326 -12.04 -2.86 -19.10
N GLN A 327 -11.96 -1.81 -18.29
CA GLN A 327 -13.13 -1.29 -17.55
C GLN A 327 -14.13 -0.62 -18.48
N ARG A 328 -13.66 0.08 -19.53
CA ARG A 328 -14.53 0.72 -20.49
C ARG A 328 -15.32 -0.29 -21.34
N GLY A 329 -14.69 -1.40 -21.71
CA GLY A 329 -15.31 -2.40 -22.60
C GLY A 329 -15.85 -1.77 -23.90
N ASP A 330 -17.08 -2.07 -24.24
CA ASP A 330 -17.79 -1.56 -25.43
C ASP A 330 -18.50 -0.21 -25.20
N TYR A 331 -18.25 0.49 -24.08
CA TYR A 331 -18.86 1.78 -23.81
C TYR A 331 -18.33 2.87 -24.75
N ASP A 332 -19.24 3.48 -25.51
CA ASP A 332 -18.91 4.54 -26.47
C ASP A 332 -18.86 5.91 -25.77
N SER A 333 -17.68 6.25 -25.25
CA SER A 333 -17.45 7.46 -24.49
C SER A 333 -17.69 8.74 -25.30
N GLU A 334 -17.38 8.74 -26.59
CA GLU A 334 -17.53 9.91 -27.47
C GLU A 334 -19.01 10.20 -27.74
N ASN A 335 -19.77 9.22 -28.15
CA ASN A 335 -21.20 9.37 -28.42
C ASN A 335 -22.03 9.58 -27.16
N LYS A 336 -21.51 9.23 -25.98
CA LYS A 336 -22.15 9.47 -24.69
C LYS A 336 -21.72 10.78 -24.03
N ALA A 337 -20.73 11.48 -24.58
CA ALA A 337 -20.25 12.76 -24.04
C ALA A 337 -21.38 13.80 -24.07
N ALA A 338 -21.64 14.42 -22.94
CA ALA A 338 -22.76 15.35 -22.76
C ALA A 338 -22.41 16.64 -22.01
N LEU A 339 -21.31 16.65 -21.27
CA LEU A 339 -20.90 17.80 -20.45
C LEU A 339 -19.94 18.71 -21.21
N THR A 340 -20.14 20.02 -21.09
CA THR A 340 -19.13 21.00 -21.49
C THR A 340 -18.08 21.15 -20.40
N SER A 341 -16.96 21.80 -20.69
CA SER A 341 -15.94 22.12 -19.67
C SER A 341 -16.52 22.99 -18.55
N VAL A 342 -17.42 23.93 -18.88
CA VAL A 342 -18.11 24.77 -17.90
C VAL A 342 -19.04 23.94 -17.03
N SER A 343 -19.90 23.09 -17.63
CA SER A 343 -20.79 22.22 -16.88
C SER A 343 -20.05 21.27 -15.94
N TYR A 344 -18.92 20.76 -16.38
CA TYR A 344 -18.05 19.92 -15.53
C TYR A 344 -17.44 20.73 -14.36
N THR A 345 -16.98 21.96 -14.62
CA THR A 345 -16.44 22.84 -13.58
C THR A 345 -17.50 23.16 -12.52
N HIS A 346 -18.74 23.44 -12.93
CA HIS A 346 -19.89 23.65 -12.03
C HIS A 346 -20.10 22.43 -11.12
N LEU A 347 -20.20 21.24 -11.72
CA LEU A 347 -20.43 20.01 -10.97
C LEU A 347 -19.34 19.78 -9.94
N ARG A 348 -18.08 19.95 -10.32
CA ARG A 348 -16.94 19.76 -9.40
C ARG A 348 -16.85 20.80 -8.30
N ALA A 349 -17.27 22.02 -8.55
CA ALA A 349 -17.37 23.03 -7.51
C ALA A 349 -18.39 22.65 -6.44
N HIS A 350 -19.54 22.11 -6.83
CA HIS A 350 -20.56 21.59 -5.89
C HIS A 350 -20.06 20.37 -5.09
N GLU A 351 -19.24 19.51 -5.68
CA GLU A 351 -18.76 18.31 -4.99
C GLU A 351 -17.63 18.58 -4.00
N THR A 352 -16.93 19.71 -4.10
CA THR A 352 -15.90 20.09 -3.12
C THR A 352 -16.46 20.26 -1.70
N ASP A 353 -17.75 20.50 -1.57
CA ASP A 353 -18.47 20.53 -0.27
C ASP A 353 -18.42 19.17 0.44
N SER A 354 -18.42 18.07 -0.29
CA SER A 354 -18.34 16.72 0.30
C SER A 354 -16.94 16.33 0.78
N TYR A 355 -15.92 17.14 0.48
CA TYR A 355 -14.53 16.99 0.95
C TYR A 355 -14.14 18.04 2.00
N LEU A 356 -15.07 18.85 2.43
CA LEU A 356 -14.95 19.82 3.50
C LEU A 356 -15.38 19.22 4.84
#